data_a215cea957971d48861498b18159e343
#
_entry.id   a215cea957971d48861498b18159e343
#
_cell.length_a   1.000
_cell.length_b   1.000
_cell.length_c   1.000
_cell.angle_alpha   90.00
_cell.angle_beta   90.00
_cell.angle_gamma   90.00
#
_symmetry.space_group_name_H-M   'P 1'
#
loop_
_entity.id
_entity.type
_entity.pdbx_description
1 polymer ?
#
loop_
_entity_poly.entity_id
_entity_poly.type
_entity_poly.pdbx_seq_one_letter_code
_entity_poly.pdbx_strand_id
1 'polypeptide(L)'
;MTWWLVAACAIAAVPAGLRWLRVAQREHYLPGEVSRFSVRWWEGTGVSNRVLYLAALLGILGSVLLDRWFAFVVPAVAALGPIGLSLRGISSPLAWTSRLRRVAAVSGLLAGGQFVIGGLLDQPWVVALALFLIATIVDLALWILGPYEKHRGDEWVEKAASKLRLVGPDVVAITGSYGKTTTKNYVAHLLGGSRRVVASPASFNNRMGLARAINENLIPGTEVFVAEMGTYGHGEIAELCEWIRPKVAAMVSIGPVHLERFGTTREIALAKSEILDRAEVGVICVDYPELRRIADERRGDLEIIEVSSVDGIHVAGERVMPSPDGVFGANLAVALGVCVALRIPLVDVAGRTADMPGTEHRQSRVTGAGGFTIIDDTFNSNPDGARSALRELADVVAGGRSAVVTPGMVELGERQEIENEDFARLAAAGADHLVVVGRTNREALLRGSANGKASVTVVDSREHAVEWVRENLGPGDAVLYENDLPDHYP
;
A
#
# COMPACT_ATOMS: atom_id res chain seq x y z
N MET A 1 -2.41 45.19 -12.64
CA MET A 1 -1.55 44.42 -11.73
C MET A 1 -2.09 42.99 -11.54
N THR A 2 -3.35 42.84 -11.19
CA THR A 2 -3.96 41.50 -10.90
C THR A 2 -3.86 40.52 -12.07
N TRP A 3 -3.96 40.95 -13.32
CA TRP A 3 -3.77 40.09 -14.49
C TRP A 3 -2.32 39.62 -14.66
N TRP A 4 -1.31 40.35 -14.21
CA TRP A 4 0.07 39.85 -14.13
C TRP A 4 0.22 38.78 -13.08
N LEU A 5 -0.48 38.91 -11.95
CA LEU A 5 -0.55 37.87 -10.93
C LEU A 5 -1.27 36.62 -11.46
N VAL A 6 -2.39 36.81 -12.19
CA VAL A 6 -3.10 35.68 -12.85
C VAL A 6 -2.16 34.91 -13.78
N ALA A 7 -1.37 35.64 -14.60
CA ALA A 7 -0.40 34.98 -15.46
C ALA A 7 0.69 34.23 -14.67
N ALA A 8 1.25 34.85 -13.62
CA ALA A 8 2.25 34.25 -12.75
C ALA A 8 1.68 32.99 -12.05
N CYS A 9 0.46 33.06 -11.53
CA CYS A 9 -0.21 31.92 -10.88
C CYS A 9 -0.54 30.81 -11.89
N ALA A 10 -0.96 31.12 -13.11
CA ALA A 10 -1.19 30.13 -14.15
C ALA A 10 0.09 29.37 -14.52
N ILE A 11 1.21 30.05 -14.62
CA ILE A 11 2.52 29.43 -14.89
C ILE A 11 2.92 28.55 -13.69
N ALA A 12 2.81 29.04 -12.46
CA ALA A 12 3.18 28.29 -11.25
C ALA A 12 2.24 27.10 -10.97
N ALA A 13 0.97 27.18 -11.42
CA ALA A 13 0.01 26.09 -11.27
C ALA A 13 0.40 24.83 -12.05
N VAL A 14 1.22 24.95 -13.11
CA VAL A 14 1.67 23.78 -13.87
C VAL A 14 2.57 22.87 -13.01
N PRO A 15 3.73 23.30 -12.52
CA PRO A 15 4.56 22.43 -11.68
C PRO A 15 3.88 22.04 -10.37
N ALA A 16 3.13 22.93 -9.71
CA ALA A 16 2.38 22.62 -8.51
C ALA A 16 1.30 21.54 -8.78
N GLY A 17 0.50 21.73 -9.83
CA GLY A 17 -0.54 20.78 -10.22
C GLY A 17 0.03 19.40 -10.58
N LEU A 18 1.15 19.34 -11.31
CA LEU A 18 1.78 18.06 -11.66
C LEU A 18 2.23 17.27 -10.42
N ARG A 19 2.77 17.92 -9.39
CA ARG A 19 3.12 17.27 -8.12
C ARG A 19 1.89 16.63 -7.48
N TRP A 20 0.82 17.38 -7.32
CA TRP A 20 -0.39 16.90 -6.64
C TRP A 20 -1.20 15.90 -7.47
N LEU A 21 -1.22 16.01 -8.79
CA LEU A 21 -1.79 14.99 -9.67
C LEU A 21 -1.04 13.66 -9.56
N ARG A 22 0.27 13.70 -9.36
CA ARG A 22 1.06 12.49 -9.11
C ARG A 22 0.69 11.86 -7.76
N VAL A 23 0.56 12.66 -6.71
CA VAL A 23 0.06 12.19 -5.41
C VAL A 23 -1.32 11.57 -5.56
N ALA A 24 -2.26 12.26 -6.25
CA ALA A 24 -3.60 11.73 -6.51
C ALA A 24 -3.58 10.36 -7.21
N GLN A 25 -2.69 10.17 -8.18
CA GLN A 25 -2.54 8.90 -8.89
C GLN A 25 -2.01 7.80 -7.97
N ARG A 26 -1.08 8.12 -7.07
CA ARG A 26 -0.49 7.18 -6.12
C ARG A 26 -1.45 6.78 -5.01
N GLU A 27 -2.23 7.73 -4.54
CA GLU A 27 -3.29 7.53 -3.56
C GLU A 27 -4.59 7.02 -4.20
N HIS A 28 -4.48 6.30 -5.32
CA HIS A 28 -5.60 5.63 -6.00
C HIS A 28 -6.78 6.54 -6.35
N TYR A 29 -6.54 7.84 -6.48
CA TYR A 29 -7.57 8.87 -6.75
C TYR A 29 -8.63 8.96 -5.65
N LEU A 30 -8.26 8.73 -4.40
CA LEU A 30 -9.13 8.87 -3.25
C LEU A 30 -9.27 10.36 -2.88
N PRO A 31 -10.48 10.91 -2.81
CA PRO A 31 -10.69 12.30 -2.40
C PRO A 31 -10.25 12.54 -0.97
N GLY A 32 -9.56 13.67 -0.72
CA GLY A 32 -9.04 14.07 0.59
C GLY A 32 -7.58 13.68 0.83
N GLU A 33 -7.05 12.66 0.14
CA GLU A 33 -5.69 12.20 0.34
C GLU A 33 -4.63 13.21 -0.17
N VAL A 34 -4.93 13.92 -1.27
CA VAL A 34 -4.01 14.93 -1.80
C VAL A 34 -3.82 16.07 -0.81
N SER A 35 -4.90 16.54 -0.18
CA SER A 35 -4.85 17.58 0.86
C SER A 35 -4.10 17.08 2.10
N ARG A 36 -4.32 15.81 2.54
CA ARG A 36 -3.60 15.21 3.66
C ARG A 36 -2.10 15.17 3.40
N PHE A 37 -1.67 14.70 2.22
CA PHE A 37 -0.26 14.71 1.83
C PHE A 37 0.30 16.13 1.69
N SER A 38 -0.51 17.09 1.22
CA SER A 38 -0.11 18.48 1.15
C SER A 38 0.27 19.02 2.53
N VAL A 39 -0.57 18.82 3.55
CA VAL A 39 -0.28 19.20 4.94
C VAL A 39 1.01 18.50 5.42
N ARG A 40 1.12 17.20 5.23
CA ARG A 40 2.31 16.42 5.61
C ARG A 40 3.59 16.96 4.99
N TRP A 41 3.57 17.35 3.71
CA TRP A 41 4.73 17.93 3.03
C TRP A 41 5.08 19.34 3.50
N TRP A 42 4.10 20.18 3.73
CA TRP A 42 4.35 21.56 4.14
C TRP A 42 4.76 21.68 5.62
N GLU A 43 4.19 20.86 6.49
CA GLU A 43 4.40 20.95 7.94
C GLU A 43 5.48 19.97 8.46
N GLY A 44 5.54 18.75 7.89
CA GLY A 44 6.37 17.65 8.40
C GLY A 44 7.80 17.58 7.88
N THR A 45 8.11 18.16 6.70
CA THR A 45 9.35 17.85 5.98
C THR A 45 10.54 18.76 6.20
N GLY A 46 10.52 19.58 7.22
CA GLY A 46 11.65 20.41 7.64
C GLY A 46 11.38 21.89 7.61
N VAL A 47 12.34 22.66 8.15
CA VAL A 47 12.22 24.12 8.36
C VAL A 47 11.98 24.85 7.04
N SER A 48 12.63 24.44 5.95
CA SER A 48 12.49 25.10 4.64
C SER A 48 11.07 25.09 4.10
N ASN A 49 10.38 23.94 4.18
CA ASN A 49 9.00 23.84 3.71
C ASN A 49 8.03 24.61 4.62
N ARG A 50 8.24 24.58 5.95
CA ARG A 50 7.46 25.39 6.91
C ARG A 50 7.62 26.90 6.64
N VAL A 51 8.86 27.34 6.36
CA VAL A 51 9.12 28.75 6.02
C VAL A 51 8.42 29.14 4.71
N LEU A 52 8.48 28.30 3.67
CA LEU A 52 7.78 28.57 2.41
C LEU A 52 6.25 28.59 2.61
N TYR A 53 5.70 27.66 3.39
CA TYR A 53 4.28 27.62 3.72
C TYR A 53 3.82 28.91 4.44
N LEU A 54 4.56 29.30 5.48
CA LEU A 54 4.29 30.55 6.21
C LEU A 54 4.45 31.78 5.32
N ALA A 55 5.45 31.81 4.45
CA ALA A 55 5.64 32.91 3.50
C ALA A 55 4.43 33.05 2.55
N ALA A 56 3.87 31.92 2.06
CA ALA A 56 2.68 31.95 1.23
C ALA A 56 1.45 32.45 1.99
N LEU A 57 1.24 32.00 3.25
CA LEU A 57 0.15 32.49 4.10
C LEU A 57 0.28 33.98 4.39
N LEU A 58 1.48 34.43 4.75
CA LEU A 58 1.76 35.87 4.99
C LEU A 58 1.62 36.68 3.69
N GLY A 59 1.97 36.10 2.54
CA GLY A 59 1.76 36.73 1.24
C GLY A 59 0.27 36.99 0.95
N ILE A 60 -0.58 35.99 1.21
CA ILE A 60 -2.03 36.13 1.07
C ILE A 60 -2.56 37.15 2.05
N LEU A 61 -2.25 37.03 3.34
CA LEU A 61 -2.69 37.95 4.38
C LEU A 61 -2.21 39.37 4.12
N GLY A 62 -0.94 39.57 3.77
CA GLY A 62 -0.35 40.85 3.41
C GLY A 62 -1.02 41.50 2.20
N SER A 63 -1.47 40.68 1.23
CA SER A 63 -2.18 41.21 0.06
C SER A 63 -3.58 41.75 0.38
N VAL A 64 -4.18 41.31 1.49
CA VAL A 64 -5.47 41.79 1.99
C VAL A 64 -5.29 43.02 2.89
N LEU A 65 -4.30 42.96 3.80
CA LEU A 65 -4.17 43.93 4.89
C LEU A 65 -3.21 45.09 4.60
N LEU A 66 -2.21 44.87 3.74
CA LEU A 66 -1.12 45.84 3.52
C LEU A 66 -1.08 46.30 2.08
N ASP A 67 -0.56 45.47 1.17
CA ASP A 67 -0.41 45.82 -0.24
C ASP A 67 -0.57 44.60 -1.13
N ARG A 68 -1.29 44.79 -2.23
CA ARG A 68 -1.60 43.75 -3.24
C ARG A 68 -0.37 43.03 -3.83
N TRP A 69 0.83 43.65 -3.76
CA TRP A 69 2.09 43.03 -4.24
C TRP A 69 2.52 41.83 -3.42
N PHE A 70 2.09 41.70 -2.16
CA PHE A 70 2.38 40.53 -1.34
C PHE A 70 1.83 39.23 -1.93
N ALA A 71 0.76 39.27 -2.75
CA ALA A 71 0.21 38.11 -3.43
C ALA A 71 1.22 37.42 -4.36
N PHE A 72 2.23 38.13 -4.88
CA PHE A 72 3.25 37.56 -5.77
C PHE A 72 4.22 36.59 -5.08
N VAL A 73 4.25 36.52 -3.76
CA VAL A 73 5.00 35.52 -2.99
C VAL A 73 4.45 34.11 -3.28
N VAL A 74 3.13 33.99 -3.45
CA VAL A 74 2.47 32.69 -3.58
C VAL A 74 2.87 31.92 -4.83
N PRO A 75 2.86 32.50 -6.06
CA PRO A 75 3.33 31.77 -7.24
C PRO A 75 4.80 31.37 -7.16
N ALA A 76 5.67 32.16 -6.53
CA ALA A 76 7.07 31.80 -6.32
C ALA A 76 7.19 30.58 -5.40
N VAL A 77 6.46 30.58 -4.27
CA VAL A 77 6.41 29.44 -3.34
C VAL A 77 5.84 28.19 -4.00
N ALA A 78 4.72 28.31 -4.72
CA ALA A 78 4.07 27.15 -5.37
C ALA A 78 4.91 26.55 -6.50
N ALA A 79 5.67 27.35 -7.23
CA ALA A 79 6.57 26.87 -8.26
C ALA A 79 7.76 26.07 -7.68
N LEU A 80 8.33 26.56 -6.56
CA LEU A 80 9.49 25.97 -5.90
C LEU A 80 9.12 24.78 -4.99
N GLY A 81 8.02 24.88 -4.28
CA GLY A 81 7.67 23.94 -3.20
C GLY A 81 6.53 23.00 -3.51
N PRO A 82 6.31 22.02 -2.62
CA PRO A 82 7.21 21.68 -1.51
C PRO A 82 8.54 21.10 -1.99
N ILE A 83 9.63 21.52 -1.32
CA ILE A 83 10.99 21.06 -1.64
C ILE A 83 11.09 19.57 -1.29
N GLY A 84 11.62 18.76 -2.22
CA GLY A 84 11.77 17.31 -2.11
C GLY A 84 10.68 16.53 -2.83
N LEU A 85 9.49 17.09 -3.06
CA LEU A 85 8.44 16.43 -3.84
C LEU A 85 8.73 16.56 -5.35
N SER A 86 9.20 15.49 -5.95
CA SER A 86 9.59 15.44 -7.36
C SER A 86 8.39 15.66 -8.30
N LEU A 87 8.64 16.35 -9.42
CA LEU A 87 7.65 16.56 -10.49
C LEU A 87 7.36 15.30 -11.29
N ARG A 88 8.39 14.51 -11.56
CA ARG A 88 8.29 13.34 -12.44
C ARG A 88 8.14 12.03 -11.68
N GLY A 89 8.65 11.96 -10.45
CA GLY A 89 8.82 10.73 -9.68
C GLY A 89 9.99 9.89 -10.20
N ILE A 90 10.65 9.16 -9.29
CA ILE A 90 11.76 8.26 -9.58
C ILE A 90 11.25 6.83 -9.61
N SER A 91 10.70 6.34 -8.49
CA SER A 91 10.17 4.99 -8.37
C SER A 91 8.81 4.82 -9.07
N SER A 92 8.10 5.91 -9.26
CA SER A 92 6.71 5.91 -9.69
C SER A 92 6.38 7.11 -10.58
N PRO A 93 6.82 7.11 -11.85
CA PRO A 93 6.58 8.23 -12.75
C PRO A 93 5.09 8.48 -13.01
N LEU A 94 4.75 9.75 -13.24
CA LEU A 94 3.40 10.18 -13.58
C LEU A 94 2.95 9.54 -14.90
N ALA A 95 1.91 8.71 -14.87
CA ALA A 95 1.33 8.09 -16.05
C ALA A 95 0.06 8.84 -16.50
N TRP A 96 0.06 9.39 -17.71
CA TRP A 96 -1.06 10.14 -18.28
C TRP A 96 -2.19 9.21 -18.75
N THR A 97 -2.88 8.59 -17.78
CA THR A 97 -4.09 7.81 -18.03
C THR A 97 -5.27 8.70 -18.42
N SER A 98 -6.31 8.13 -19.05
CA SER A 98 -7.54 8.87 -19.38
C SER A 98 -8.21 9.46 -18.13
N ARG A 99 -8.15 8.77 -16.98
CA ARG A 99 -8.66 9.28 -15.69
C ARG A 99 -7.86 10.49 -15.23
N LEU A 100 -6.51 10.39 -15.24
CA LEU A 100 -5.66 11.51 -14.83
C LEU A 100 -5.86 12.75 -15.71
N ARG A 101 -6.03 12.57 -17.03
CA ARG A 101 -6.30 13.69 -17.94
C ARG A 101 -7.62 14.40 -17.59
N ARG A 102 -8.67 13.66 -17.22
CA ARG A 102 -9.93 14.26 -16.77
C ARG A 102 -9.79 15.01 -15.45
N VAL A 103 -9.09 14.42 -14.47
CA VAL A 103 -8.82 15.09 -13.20
C VAL A 103 -8.01 16.37 -13.43
N ALA A 104 -6.96 16.32 -14.25
CA ALA A 104 -6.16 17.50 -14.60
C ALA A 104 -7.00 18.58 -15.28
N ALA A 105 -7.88 18.21 -16.22
CA ALA A 105 -8.76 19.15 -16.91
C ALA A 105 -9.74 19.83 -15.94
N VAL A 106 -10.41 19.07 -15.07
CA VAL A 106 -11.37 19.62 -14.10
C VAL A 106 -10.63 20.49 -13.06
N SER A 107 -9.48 20.05 -12.55
CA SER A 107 -8.66 20.86 -11.64
C SER A 107 -8.20 22.16 -12.30
N GLY A 108 -7.78 22.11 -13.56
CA GLY A 108 -7.39 23.28 -14.35
C GLY A 108 -8.56 24.24 -14.59
N LEU A 109 -9.76 23.74 -14.87
CA LEU A 109 -10.97 24.57 -15.01
C LEU A 109 -11.35 25.23 -13.68
N LEU A 110 -11.32 24.52 -12.58
CA LEU A 110 -11.63 25.05 -11.25
C LEU A 110 -10.62 26.14 -10.83
N ALA A 111 -9.32 25.88 -10.94
CA ALA A 111 -8.28 26.84 -10.61
C ALA A 111 -8.30 28.05 -11.56
N GLY A 112 -8.40 27.79 -12.88
CA GLY A 112 -8.45 28.84 -13.89
C GLY A 112 -9.69 29.72 -13.75
N GLY A 113 -10.85 29.15 -13.43
CA GLY A 113 -12.07 29.91 -13.14
C GLY A 113 -11.89 30.86 -11.96
N GLN A 114 -11.27 30.40 -10.86
CA GLN A 114 -10.97 31.25 -9.70
C GLN A 114 -9.92 32.34 -10.03
N PHE A 115 -8.93 32.03 -10.86
CA PHE A 115 -7.97 33.04 -11.32
C PHE A 115 -8.65 34.13 -12.13
N VAL A 116 -9.55 33.76 -13.05
CA VAL A 116 -10.32 34.72 -13.86
C VAL A 116 -11.26 35.57 -12.98
N ILE A 117 -11.98 34.95 -12.04
CA ILE A 117 -12.85 35.66 -11.12
C ILE A 117 -12.04 36.67 -10.28
N GLY A 118 -10.94 36.23 -9.70
CA GLY A 118 -10.06 37.13 -8.93
C GLY A 118 -9.48 38.25 -9.78
N GLY A 119 -9.18 38.00 -11.05
CA GLY A 119 -8.75 39.00 -12.01
C GLY A 119 -9.84 40.02 -12.35
N LEU A 120 -11.06 39.56 -12.64
CA LEU A 120 -12.22 40.40 -12.95
C LEU A 120 -12.66 41.27 -11.75
N LEU A 121 -12.61 40.71 -10.55
CA LEU A 121 -12.95 41.42 -9.32
C LEU A 121 -11.82 42.33 -8.80
N ASP A 122 -10.67 42.35 -9.45
CA ASP A 122 -9.41 43.01 -9.00
C ASP A 122 -9.01 42.59 -7.57
N GLN A 123 -9.20 41.29 -7.23
CA GLN A 123 -8.91 40.75 -5.91
C GLN A 123 -7.70 39.77 -5.98
N PRO A 124 -6.46 40.28 -5.82
CA PRO A 124 -5.25 39.47 -5.96
C PRO A 124 -5.16 38.34 -4.93
N TRP A 125 -5.70 38.52 -3.72
CA TRP A 125 -5.72 37.49 -2.70
C TRP A 125 -6.54 36.24 -3.12
N VAL A 126 -7.60 36.41 -3.91
CA VAL A 126 -8.42 35.29 -4.42
C VAL A 126 -7.59 34.43 -5.39
N VAL A 127 -6.83 35.12 -6.27
CA VAL A 127 -5.93 34.41 -7.23
C VAL A 127 -4.82 33.63 -6.49
N ALA A 128 -4.20 34.29 -5.50
CA ALA A 128 -3.14 33.70 -4.68
C ALA A 128 -3.67 32.51 -3.86
N LEU A 129 -4.84 32.68 -3.22
CA LEU A 129 -5.48 31.61 -2.43
C LEU A 129 -5.83 30.40 -3.28
N ALA A 130 -6.35 30.59 -4.49
CA ALA A 130 -6.67 29.48 -5.40
C ALA A 130 -5.42 28.65 -5.75
N LEU A 131 -4.28 29.29 -5.99
CA LEU A 131 -3.04 28.58 -6.23
C LEU A 131 -2.51 27.89 -4.97
N PHE A 132 -2.60 28.52 -3.81
CA PHE A 132 -2.21 27.95 -2.54
C PHE A 132 -3.02 26.67 -2.23
N LEU A 133 -4.31 26.67 -2.55
CA LEU A 133 -5.23 25.54 -2.36
C LEU A 133 -5.25 24.54 -3.53
N ILE A 134 -4.24 24.51 -4.41
CA ILE A 134 -4.23 23.65 -5.60
C ILE A 134 -4.37 22.16 -5.26
N ALA A 135 -3.83 21.69 -4.15
CA ALA A 135 -4.02 20.30 -3.67
C ALA A 135 -5.50 20.02 -3.34
N THR A 136 -6.16 20.93 -2.65
CA THR A 136 -7.59 20.83 -2.31
C THR A 136 -8.47 20.93 -3.57
N ILE A 137 -8.06 21.72 -4.57
CA ILE A 137 -8.74 21.78 -5.87
C ILE A 137 -8.64 20.44 -6.60
N VAL A 138 -7.51 19.75 -6.51
CA VAL A 138 -7.37 18.38 -7.06
C VAL A 138 -8.30 17.41 -6.34
N ASP A 139 -8.41 17.46 -5.02
CA ASP A 139 -9.36 16.63 -4.26
C ASP A 139 -10.81 16.92 -4.62
N LEU A 140 -11.16 18.20 -4.79
CA LEU A 140 -12.49 18.60 -5.25
C LEU A 140 -12.79 18.04 -6.65
N ALA A 141 -11.82 18.08 -7.56
CA ALA A 141 -11.97 17.47 -8.89
C ALA A 141 -12.15 15.96 -8.81
N LEU A 142 -11.45 15.27 -7.90
CA LEU A 142 -11.65 13.84 -7.65
C LEU A 142 -13.06 13.54 -7.14
N TRP A 143 -13.55 14.34 -6.21
CA TRP A 143 -14.91 14.21 -5.67
C TRP A 143 -15.98 14.44 -6.75
N ILE A 144 -15.84 15.48 -7.57
CA ILE A 144 -16.77 15.79 -8.67
C ILE A 144 -16.79 14.66 -9.71
N LEU A 145 -15.63 14.12 -10.05
CA LEU A 145 -15.49 13.06 -11.06
C LEU A 145 -15.85 11.66 -10.53
N GLY A 146 -15.87 11.47 -9.21
CA GLY A 146 -16.09 10.16 -8.58
C GLY A 146 -17.28 9.39 -9.13
N PRO A 147 -18.51 9.96 -9.18
CA PRO A 147 -19.69 9.29 -9.71
C PRO A 147 -19.55 8.90 -11.19
N TYR A 148 -18.95 9.77 -12.00
CA TYR A 148 -18.71 9.51 -13.42
C TYR A 148 -17.71 8.37 -13.65
N GLU A 149 -16.60 8.37 -12.89
CA GLU A 149 -15.58 7.31 -12.97
C GLU A 149 -16.15 5.96 -12.49
N LYS A 150 -17.00 5.98 -11.46
CA LYS A 150 -17.70 4.79 -10.98
C LYS A 150 -18.61 4.23 -12.08
N HIS A 151 -19.44 5.06 -12.67
CA HIS A 151 -20.37 4.65 -13.75
C HIS A 151 -19.62 4.06 -14.97
N ARG A 152 -18.53 4.70 -15.39
CA ARG A 152 -17.69 4.15 -16.48
C ARG A 152 -17.04 2.81 -16.15
N GLY A 153 -16.77 2.57 -14.87
CA GLY A 153 -16.27 1.28 -14.40
C GLY A 153 -17.34 0.19 -14.43
N ASP A 154 -18.62 0.56 -14.32
CA ASP A 154 -19.74 -0.38 -14.21
C ASP A 154 -19.84 -1.32 -15.43
N GLU A 155 -19.64 -0.81 -16.63
CA GLU A 155 -19.66 -1.62 -17.87
C GLU A 155 -18.57 -2.71 -17.86
N TRP A 156 -17.37 -2.36 -17.38
CA TRP A 156 -16.25 -3.32 -17.27
C TRP A 156 -16.51 -4.39 -16.22
N VAL A 157 -17.11 -4.00 -15.12
CA VAL A 157 -17.50 -4.90 -14.03
C VAL A 157 -18.62 -5.83 -14.48
N GLU A 158 -19.64 -5.30 -15.16
CA GLU A 158 -20.73 -6.14 -15.67
C GLU A 158 -20.25 -7.16 -16.71
N LYS A 159 -19.33 -6.74 -17.59
CA LYS A 159 -18.67 -7.66 -18.53
C LYS A 159 -17.90 -8.76 -17.79
N ALA A 160 -17.16 -8.40 -16.73
CA ALA A 160 -16.42 -9.38 -15.93
C ALA A 160 -17.37 -10.32 -15.18
N ALA A 161 -18.41 -9.79 -14.56
CA ALA A 161 -19.43 -10.59 -13.87
C ALA A 161 -20.14 -11.57 -14.82
N SER A 162 -20.49 -11.10 -16.03
CA SER A 162 -21.10 -11.93 -17.08
C SER A 162 -20.15 -13.03 -17.53
N LYS A 163 -18.87 -12.71 -17.75
CA LYS A 163 -17.86 -13.70 -18.11
C LYS A 163 -17.65 -14.74 -17.00
N LEU A 164 -17.62 -14.29 -15.73
CA LEU A 164 -17.48 -15.19 -14.57
C LEU A 164 -18.64 -16.17 -14.48
N ARG A 165 -19.88 -15.66 -14.65
CA ARG A 165 -21.09 -16.52 -14.71
C ARG A 165 -21.07 -17.51 -15.87
N LEU A 166 -20.58 -17.09 -17.05
CA LEU A 166 -20.52 -17.93 -18.24
C LEU A 166 -19.50 -19.06 -18.11
N VAL A 167 -18.32 -18.77 -17.56
CA VAL A 167 -17.27 -19.77 -17.35
C VAL A 167 -17.59 -20.67 -16.15
N GLY A 168 -18.22 -20.14 -15.10
CA GLY A 168 -18.71 -20.84 -13.93
C GLY A 168 -17.63 -21.51 -13.06
N PRO A 169 -16.47 -20.90 -12.80
CA PRO A 169 -15.47 -21.50 -11.91
C PRO A 169 -15.93 -21.45 -10.45
N ASP A 170 -15.43 -22.34 -9.62
CA ASP A 170 -15.45 -22.15 -8.18
C ASP A 170 -14.59 -20.91 -7.84
N VAL A 171 -15.17 -19.93 -7.13
CA VAL A 171 -14.46 -18.69 -6.79
C VAL A 171 -13.95 -18.78 -5.36
N VAL A 172 -12.64 -18.57 -5.20
CA VAL A 172 -11.95 -18.43 -3.90
C VAL A 172 -11.59 -16.96 -3.72
N ALA A 173 -12.15 -16.30 -2.73
CA ALA A 173 -11.81 -14.93 -2.37
C ALA A 173 -10.87 -14.92 -1.15
N ILE A 174 -9.81 -14.13 -1.20
CA ILE A 174 -8.78 -14.08 -0.15
C ILE A 174 -8.59 -12.64 0.31
N THR A 175 -8.74 -12.38 1.62
CA THR A 175 -8.43 -11.10 2.25
C THR A 175 -7.55 -11.27 3.48
N GLY A 176 -7.06 -10.16 3.99
CA GLY A 176 -6.22 -10.08 5.18
C GLY A 176 -5.45 -8.77 5.22
N SER A 177 -4.92 -8.42 6.35
CA SER A 177 -3.98 -7.30 6.47
C SER A 177 -2.69 -7.64 5.73
N TYR A 178 -2.17 -8.83 5.94
CA TYR A 178 -0.93 -9.36 5.35
C TYR A 178 -1.18 -10.69 4.64
N GLY A 179 -0.22 -11.13 3.83
CA GLY A 179 -0.18 -12.48 3.29
C GLY A 179 -1.18 -12.79 2.17
N LYS A 180 -2.05 -11.87 1.76
CA LYS A 180 -3.05 -12.09 0.68
C LYS A 180 -2.45 -12.64 -0.60
N THR A 181 -1.44 -11.97 -1.15
CA THR A 181 -0.79 -12.37 -2.40
C THR A 181 -0.05 -13.69 -2.26
N THR A 182 0.65 -13.89 -1.15
CA THR A 182 1.34 -15.14 -0.85
C THR A 182 0.34 -16.29 -0.74
N THR A 183 -0.75 -16.12 0.01
CA THR A 183 -1.80 -17.15 0.14
C THR A 183 -2.46 -17.44 -1.21
N LYS A 184 -2.75 -16.41 -2.02
CA LYS A 184 -3.27 -16.58 -3.39
C LYS A 184 -2.34 -17.44 -4.24
N ASN A 185 -1.03 -17.18 -4.20
CA ASN A 185 -0.04 -17.95 -4.94
C ASN A 185 0.06 -19.39 -4.41
N TYR A 186 -0.02 -19.57 -3.08
CA TYR A 186 -0.03 -20.91 -2.45
C TYR A 186 -1.26 -21.69 -2.86
N VAL A 187 -2.46 -21.11 -2.81
CA VAL A 187 -3.70 -21.75 -3.28
C VAL A 187 -3.59 -22.13 -4.75
N ALA A 188 -3.15 -21.20 -5.60
CA ALA A 188 -2.99 -21.47 -7.03
C ALA A 188 -1.97 -22.58 -7.30
N HIS A 189 -0.87 -22.63 -6.55
CA HIS A 189 0.14 -23.67 -6.64
C HIS A 189 -0.42 -25.04 -6.21
N LEU A 190 -1.02 -25.14 -5.02
CA LEU A 190 -1.55 -26.39 -4.50
C LEU A 190 -2.61 -26.99 -5.42
N LEU A 191 -3.57 -26.17 -5.87
CA LEU A 191 -4.66 -26.60 -6.75
C LEU A 191 -4.21 -26.90 -8.18
N GLY A 192 -3.16 -26.23 -8.67
CA GLY A 192 -2.67 -26.35 -10.05
C GLY A 192 -2.19 -27.76 -10.45
N GLY A 193 -2.03 -28.67 -9.50
CA GLY A 193 -1.74 -30.09 -9.78
C GLY A 193 -2.97 -30.91 -10.21
N SER A 194 -4.18 -30.47 -9.84
CA SER A 194 -5.42 -31.21 -10.05
C SER A 194 -6.54 -30.43 -10.72
N ARG A 195 -6.43 -29.10 -10.78
CA ARG A 195 -7.44 -28.19 -11.30
C ARG A 195 -6.84 -27.15 -12.23
N ARG A 196 -7.64 -26.64 -13.18
CA ARG A 196 -7.29 -25.47 -14.00
C ARG A 196 -7.60 -24.21 -13.22
N VAL A 197 -6.55 -23.59 -12.66
CA VAL A 197 -6.63 -22.44 -11.78
C VAL A 197 -6.22 -21.16 -12.51
N VAL A 198 -6.99 -20.10 -12.33
CA VAL A 198 -6.61 -18.72 -12.69
C VAL A 198 -6.63 -17.89 -11.43
N ALA A 199 -5.51 -17.24 -11.11
CA ALA A 199 -5.42 -16.29 -10.00
C ALA A 199 -5.38 -14.85 -10.51
N SER A 200 -5.92 -13.92 -9.72
CA SER A 200 -5.80 -12.48 -10.05
C SER A 200 -4.32 -12.08 -10.11
N PRO A 201 -3.87 -11.37 -11.18
CA PRO A 201 -2.47 -10.97 -11.33
C PRO A 201 -2.02 -10.00 -10.25
N ALA A 202 -0.76 -10.07 -9.85
CA ALA A 202 -0.11 -9.14 -8.92
C ALA A 202 -1.05 -8.70 -7.77
N SER A 203 -1.21 -7.39 -7.58
CA SER A 203 -2.07 -6.76 -6.58
C SER A 203 -3.41 -6.27 -7.16
N PHE A 204 -3.98 -6.96 -8.17
CA PHE A 204 -5.32 -6.68 -8.69
C PHE A 204 -6.38 -7.15 -7.69
N ASN A 205 -6.59 -6.35 -6.64
CA ASN A 205 -7.40 -6.69 -5.46
C ASN A 205 -8.53 -5.70 -5.18
N ASN A 206 -8.74 -4.74 -6.07
CA ASN A 206 -9.85 -3.79 -6.03
C ASN A 206 -10.82 -4.01 -7.20
N ARG A 207 -11.93 -3.27 -7.20
CA ARG A 207 -13.03 -3.41 -8.17
C ARG A 207 -12.55 -3.45 -9.64
N MET A 208 -11.75 -2.49 -10.06
CA MET A 208 -11.27 -2.41 -11.44
C MET A 208 -10.17 -3.42 -11.75
N GLY A 209 -9.30 -3.69 -10.77
CA GLY A 209 -8.25 -4.70 -10.90
C GLY A 209 -8.82 -6.10 -11.09
N LEU A 210 -9.81 -6.49 -10.29
CA LEU A 210 -10.48 -7.78 -10.42
C LEU A 210 -11.33 -7.88 -11.70
N ALA A 211 -12.04 -6.82 -12.06
CA ALA A 211 -12.75 -6.81 -13.34
C ALA A 211 -11.80 -6.98 -14.53
N ARG A 212 -10.63 -6.34 -14.47
CA ARG A 212 -9.58 -6.51 -15.47
C ARG A 212 -9.01 -7.93 -15.47
N ALA A 213 -8.68 -8.47 -14.30
CA ALA A 213 -8.16 -9.83 -14.16
C ALA A 213 -9.10 -10.86 -14.81
N ILE A 214 -10.40 -10.75 -14.55
CA ILE A 214 -11.42 -11.65 -15.11
C ILE A 214 -11.53 -11.45 -16.63
N ASN A 215 -11.65 -10.20 -17.09
CA ASN A 215 -11.82 -9.91 -18.51
C ASN A 215 -10.63 -10.37 -19.36
N GLU A 216 -9.41 -10.19 -18.87
CA GLU A 216 -8.18 -10.50 -19.61
C GLU A 216 -7.71 -11.95 -19.42
N ASN A 217 -7.81 -12.53 -18.20
CA ASN A 217 -7.16 -13.79 -17.87
C ASN A 217 -8.10 -14.99 -17.69
N LEU A 218 -9.38 -14.77 -17.35
CA LEU A 218 -10.31 -15.89 -17.20
C LEU A 218 -10.62 -16.49 -18.58
N ILE A 219 -10.39 -17.80 -18.74
CA ILE A 219 -10.60 -18.51 -20.00
C ILE A 219 -11.64 -19.64 -19.82
N PRO A 220 -12.33 -20.06 -20.89
CA PRO A 220 -13.22 -21.21 -20.85
C PRO A 220 -12.52 -22.46 -20.31
N GLY A 221 -13.20 -23.17 -19.43
CA GLY A 221 -12.68 -24.35 -18.79
C GLY A 221 -11.80 -24.09 -17.55
N THR A 222 -11.67 -22.82 -17.10
CA THR A 222 -11.15 -22.54 -15.76
C THR A 222 -12.09 -23.15 -14.73
N GLU A 223 -11.53 -23.94 -13.80
CA GLU A 223 -12.31 -24.63 -12.76
C GLU A 223 -12.29 -23.85 -11.44
N VAL A 224 -11.19 -23.13 -11.16
CA VAL A 224 -11.07 -22.29 -9.95
C VAL A 224 -10.55 -20.91 -10.33
N PHE A 225 -11.20 -19.86 -9.85
CA PHE A 225 -10.70 -18.50 -9.93
C PHE A 225 -10.33 -17.99 -8.53
N VAL A 226 -9.07 -17.62 -8.31
CA VAL A 226 -8.58 -17.12 -7.01
C VAL A 226 -8.48 -15.63 -7.06
N ALA A 227 -9.36 -14.94 -6.32
CA ALA A 227 -9.46 -13.48 -6.23
C ALA A 227 -8.82 -12.96 -4.94
N GLU A 228 -7.78 -12.14 -5.06
CA GLU A 228 -7.29 -11.34 -3.94
C GLU A 228 -8.20 -10.14 -3.74
N MET A 229 -8.68 -9.88 -2.51
CA MET A 229 -9.54 -8.74 -2.17
C MET A 229 -8.89 -7.84 -1.13
N GLY A 230 -8.66 -6.59 -1.51
CA GLY A 230 -8.18 -5.52 -0.64
C GLY A 230 -9.30 -4.54 -0.32
N THR A 231 -9.15 -3.77 0.78
CA THR A 231 -10.06 -2.68 1.11
C THR A 231 -9.33 -1.53 1.79
N TYR A 232 -9.84 -0.34 1.55
CA TYR A 232 -9.49 0.92 2.20
C TYR A 232 -10.64 1.50 3.02
N GLY A 233 -11.84 0.85 3.00
CA GLY A 233 -13.02 1.29 3.72
C GLY A 233 -14.09 0.21 3.80
N HIS A 234 -15.07 0.42 4.71
CA HIS A 234 -16.23 -0.45 4.82
C HIS A 234 -17.06 -0.46 3.53
N GLY A 235 -17.67 -1.60 3.21
CA GLY A 235 -18.52 -1.80 2.03
C GLY A 235 -17.77 -2.14 0.74
N GLU A 236 -16.45 -1.93 0.67
CA GLU A 236 -15.70 -2.19 -0.57
C GLU A 236 -15.57 -3.69 -0.87
N ILE A 237 -15.32 -4.53 0.16
CA ILE A 237 -15.29 -5.98 -0.02
C ILE A 237 -16.70 -6.52 -0.27
N ALA A 238 -17.71 -6.00 0.43
CA ALA A 238 -19.10 -6.36 0.18
C ALA A 238 -19.50 -6.09 -1.29
N GLU A 239 -19.14 -4.90 -1.83
CA GLU A 239 -19.36 -4.57 -3.27
C GLU A 239 -18.67 -5.59 -4.21
N LEU A 240 -17.45 -6.03 -3.89
CA LEU A 240 -16.76 -7.06 -4.67
C LEU A 240 -17.52 -8.40 -4.62
N CYS A 241 -17.96 -8.81 -3.44
CA CYS A 241 -18.66 -10.08 -3.23
C CYS A 241 -20.05 -10.11 -3.88
N GLU A 242 -20.69 -8.96 -4.12
CA GLU A 242 -21.97 -8.90 -4.82
C GLU A 242 -21.91 -9.45 -6.25
N TRP A 243 -20.85 -9.14 -7.00
CA TRP A 243 -20.73 -9.54 -8.39
C TRP A 243 -19.76 -10.71 -8.63
N ILE A 244 -18.79 -10.94 -7.73
CA ILE A 244 -17.85 -12.07 -7.80
C ILE A 244 -18.48 -13.35 -7.22
N ARG A 245 -19.25 -13.24 -6.13
CA ARG A 245 -19.93 -14.33 -5.43
C ARG A 245 -18.99 -15.48 -5.07
N PRO A 246 -18.11 -15.30 -4.08
CA PRO A 246 -17.17 -16.33 -3.70
C PRO A 246 -17.88 -17.55 -3.13
N LYS A 247 -17.45 -18.75 -3.55
CA LYS A 247 -17.83 -20.00 -2.92
C LYS A 247 -17.06 -20.21 -1.62
N VAL A 248 -15.76 -19.90 -1.65
CA VAL A 248 -14.88 -19.96 -0.48
C VAL A 248 -14.33 -18.58 -0.19
N ALA A 249 -14.48 -18.10 1.03
CA ALA A 249 -13.88 -16.87 1.51
C ALA A 249 -12.78 -17.14 2.54
N ALA A 250 -11.59 -16.64 2.34
CA ALA A 250 -10.45 -16.88 3.21
C ALA A 250 -9.94 -15.60 3.86
N MET A 251 -9.78 -15.62 5.19
CA MET A 251 -9.22 -14.54 6.00
C MET A 251 -7.87 -14.96 6.58
N VAL A 252 -6.80 -14.31 6.11
CA VAL A 252 -5.42 -14.75 6.40
C VAL A 252 -4.89 -14.17 7.69
N SER A 253 -5.05 -12.86 7.89
CA SER A 253 -4.43 -12.13 9.00
C SER A 253 -5.16 -10.82 9.30
N ILE A 254 -5.01 -10.35 10.53
CA ILE A 254 -5.39 -8.99 10.93
C ILE A 254 -4.22 -8.34 11.66
N GLY A 255 -3.93 -7.10 11.30
CA GLY A 255 -2.88 -6.31 11.91
C GLY A 255 -3.02 -4.83 11.61
N PRO A 256 -2.17 -3.96 12.17
CA PRO A 256 -2.29 -2.51 12.15
C PRO A 256 -1.93 -1.87 10.80
N VAL A 257 -2.50 -2.38 9.68
CA VAL A 257 -2.38 -1.77 8.34
C VAL A 257 -3.55 -0.84 8.09
N HIS A 258 -3.32 0.30 7.46
CA HIS A 258 -4.35 1.29 7.18
C HIS A 258 -5.08 1.80 8.44
N LEU A 259 -4.43 1.76 9.62
CA LEU A 259 -5.01 2.28 10.87
C LEU A 259 -5.41 3.75 10.76
N GLU A 260 -4.71 4.55 9.97
CA GLU A 260 -5.08 5.94 9.69
C GLU A 260 -6.52 6.08 9.16
N ARG A 261 -7.04 5.04 8.48
CA ARG A 261 -8.37 5.03 7.85
C ARG A 261 -9.43 4.35 8.69
N PHE A 262 -9.08 3.25 9.35
CA PHE A 262 -10.02 2.44 10.12
C PHE A 262 -10.06 2.77 11.62
N GLY A 263 -9.04 3.44 12.13
CA GLY A 263 -8.92 3.79 13.55
C GLY A 263 -8.50 2.63 14.45
N THR A 264 -9.08 1.43 14.31
CA THR A 264 -8.78 0.25 15.14
C THR A 264 -8.62 -1.03 14.34
N THR A 265 -7.88 -2.01 14.89
CA THR A 265 -7.75 -3.36 14.29
C THR A 265 -9.09 -4.09 14.22
N ARG A 266 -10.02 -3.79 15.15
CA ARG A 266 -11.37 -4.32 15.11
C ARG A 266 -12.15 -3.85 13.89
N GLU A 267 -12.09 -2.56 13.56
CA GLU A 267 -12.75 -2.01 12.36
C GLU A 267 -12.13 -2.58 11.07
N ILE A 268 -10.80 -2.79 11.06
CA ILE A 268 -10.14 -3.51 9.95
C ILE A 268 -10.69 -4.92 9.81
N ALA A 269 -10.86 -5.64 10.93
CA ALA A 269 -11.38 -7.01 10.92
C ALA A 269 -12.85 -7.05 10.45
N LEU A 270 -13.68 -6.12 10.91
CA LEU A 270 -15.08 -6.00 10.47
C LEU A 270 -15.20 -5.70 8.97
N ALA A 271 -14.47 -4.72 8.45
CA ALA A 271 -14.47 -4.41 7.03
C ALA A 271 -13.99 -5.60 6.17
N LYS A 272 -13.02 -6.37 6.65
CA LYS A 272 -12.53 -7.57 5.93
C LYS A 272 -13.49 -8.75 6.06
N SER A 273 -14.25 -8.86 7.16
CA SER A 273 -15.23 -9.94 7.35
C SER A 273 -16.42 -9.88 6.40
N GLU A 274 -16.64 -8.74 5.72
CA GLU A 274 -17.61 -8.61 4.62
C GLU A 274 -17.42 -9.68 3.52
N ILE A 275 -16.20 -10.24 3.40
CA ILE A 275 -15.89 -11.32 2.45
C ILE A 275 -16.70 -12.60 2.71
N LEU A 276 -17.13 -12.79 3.97
CA LEU A 276 -17.90 -13.96 4.40
C LEU A 276 -19.39 -13.85 4.06
N ASP A 277 -19.92 -12.63 3.84
CA ASP A 277 -21.36 -12.39 3.72
C ASP A 277 -22.03 -13.10 2.53
N ARG A 278 -21.27 -13.48 1.52
CA ARG A 278 -21.77 -14.14 0.30
C ARG A 278 -21.08 -15.46 0.02
N ALA A 279 -20.26 -15.95 0.94
CA ALA A 279 -19.55 -17.23 0.80
C ALA A 279 -20.41 -18.41 1.28
N GLU A 280 -20.11 -19.61 0.75
CA GLU A 280 -20.65 -20.88 1.25
C GLU A 280 -19.80 -21.45 2.38
N VAL A 281 -18.47 -21.22 2.32
CA VAL A 281 -17.50 -21.71 3.32
C VAL A 281 -16.52 -20.58 3.65
N GLY A 282 -16.30 -20.34 4.94
CA GLY A 282 -15.27 -19.45 5.47
C GLY A 282 -14.03 -20.23 5.92
N VAL A 283 -12.84 -19.82 5.46
CA VAL A 283 -11.55 -20.33 5.96
C VAL A 283 -10.89 -19.21 6.76
N ILE A 284 -10.71 -19.40 8.06
CA ILE A 284 -10.28 -18.32 8.96
C ILE A 284 -9.05 -18.74 9.75
N CYS A 285 -7.98 -17.96 9.68
CA CYS A 285 -6.77 -18.14 10.48
C CYS A 285 -7.02 -17.62 11.91
N VAL A 286 -7.19 -18.55 12.85
CA VAL A 286 -7.53 -18.22 14.24
C VAL A 286 -6.32 -17.89 15.12
N ASP A 287 -5.15 -17.70 14.54
CA ASP A 287 -3.95 -17.21 15.23
C ASP A 287 -4.12 -15.75 15.69
N TYR A 288 -5.05 -15.02 15.08
CA TYR A 288 -5.37 -13.63 15.37
C TYR A 288 -6.66 -13.53 16.21
N PRO A 289 -6.63 -12.84 17.38
CA PRO A 289 -7.80 -12.76 18.27
C PRO A 289 -9.06 -12.20 17.61
N GLU A 290 -8.90 -11.20 16.72
CA GLU A 290 -10.02 -10.61 15.99
C GLU A 290 -10.66 -11.63 15.03
N LEU A 291 -9.84 -12.43 14.33
CA LEU A 291 -10.33 -13.45 13.41
C LEU A 291 -10.99 -14.63 14.15
N ARG A 292 -10.44 -15.01 15.29
CA ARG A 292 -11.06 -16.03 16.16
C ARG A 292 -12.47 -15.60 16.58
N ARG A 293 -12.63 -14.33 17.00
CA ARG A 293 -13.94 -13.78 17.35
C ARG A 293 -14.91 -13.80 16.18
N ILE A 294 -14.46 -13.40 14.98
CA ILE A 294 -15.27 -13.47 13.75
C ILE A 294 -15.68 -14.92 13.44
N ALA A 295 -14.76 -15.89 13.58
CA ALA A 295 -15.07 -17.30 13.39
C ALA A 295 -16.17 -17.76 14.34
N ASP A 296 -16.08 -17.40 15.63
CA ASP A 296 -17.09 -17.74 16.65
C ASP A 296 -18.45 -17.09 16.34
N GLU A 297 -18.47 -15.81 15.96
CA GLU A 297 -19.69 -15.06 15.62
C GLU A 297 -20.41 -15.60 14.37
N ARG A 298 -19.67 -16.14 13.40
CA ARG A 298 -20.22 -16.63 12.12
C ARG A 298 -20.54 -18.12 12.09
N ARG A 299 -20.18 -18.87 13.12
CA ARG A 299 -20.31 -20.34 13.17
C ARG A 299 -21.76 -20.85 13.06
N GLY A 300 -22.74 -20.02 13.35
CA GLY A 300 -24.16 -20.35 13.20
C GLY A 300 -24.72 -20.14 11.80
N ASP A 301 -24.08 -19.29 11.00
CA ASP A 301 -24.60 -18.82 9.72
C ASP A 301 -23.83 -19.38 8.53
N LEU A 302 -22.58 -19.82 8.73
CA LEU A 302 -21.64 -20.21 7.69
C LEU A 302 -20.81 -21.44 8.13
N GLU A 303 -20.51 -22.34 7.20
CA GLU A 303 -19.51 -23.39 7.44
C GLU A 303 -18.14 -22.74 7.63
N ILE A 304 -17.53 -22.89 8.81
CA ILE A 304 -16.21 -22.30 9.13
C ILE A 304 -15.17 -23.39 9.26
N ILE A 305 -14.11 -23.28 8.48
CA ILE A 305 -12.89 -24.07 8.60
C ILE A 305 -11.84 -23.19 9.30
N GLU A 306 -11.59 -23.51 10.57
CA GLU A 306 -10.52 -22.86 11.32
C GLU A 306 -9.17 -23.43 10.95
N VAL A 307 -8.19 -22.53 10.77
CA VAL A 307 -6.80 -22.93 10.50
C VAL A 307 -5.85 -22.17 11.44
N SER A 308 -4.72 -22.79 11.74
CA SER A 308 -3.69 -22.21 12.61
C SER A 308 -2.30 -22.64 12.16
N SER A 309 -1.31 -21.82 12.46
CA SER A 309 0.13 -22.10 12.26
C SER A 309 0.92 -22.21 13.56
N VAL A 310 0.25 -22.14 14.71
CA VAL A 310 0.87 -22.29 16.03
C VAL A 310 1.20 -23.78 16.26
N ASP A 311 2.47 -24.05 16.58
CA ASP A 311 3.00 -25.41 16.81
C ASP A 311 2.79 -26.39 15.63
N GLY A 312 2.83 -25.87 14.42
CA GLY A 312 2.60 -26.64 13.18
C GLY A 312 1.35 -26.18 12.45
N ILE A 313 1.10 -26.76 11.29
CA ILE A 313 -0.04 -26.41 10.46
C ILE A 313 -1.26 -27.22 10.92
N HIS A 314 -2.33 -26.50 11.29
CA HIS A 314 -3.61 -27.10 11.70
C HIS A 314 -4.73 -26.68 10.73
N VAL A 315 -5.58 -27.63 10.38
CA VAL A 315 -6.78 -27.41 9.55
C VAL A 315 -7.95 -28.14 10.20
N ALA A 316 -9.05 -27.44 10.42
CA ALA A 316 -10.25 -27.96 11.08
C ALA A 316 -9.97 -28.62 12.44
N GLY A 317 -9.04 -28.05 13.22
CA GLY A 317 -8.65 -28.54 14.54
C GLY A 317 -7.62 -29.68 14.54
N GLU A 318 -7.29 -30.25 13.40
CA GLU A 318 -6.31 -31.33 13.29
C GLU A 318 -4.93 -30.80 12.84
N ARG A 319 -3.86 -31.30 13.46
CA ARG A 319 -2.49 -31.01 13.01
C ARG A 319 -2.18 -31.86 11.77
N VAL A 320 -1.97 -31.17 10.63
CA VAL A 320 -1.76 -31.84 9.33
C VAL A 320 -0.28 -32.01 8.97
N MET A 321 0.59 -31.11 9.42
CA MET A 321 2.02 -31.16 9.18
C MET A 321 2.81 -30.20 10.09
N PRO A 322 4.13 -30.39 10.26
CA PRO A 322 4.98 -29.34 10.84
C PRO A 322 5.05 -28.13 9.91
N SER A 323 5.40 -26.95 10.44
CA SER A 323 5.66 -25.76 9.61
C SER A 323 6.93 -25.99 8.76
N PRO A 324 6.85 -25.94 7.43
CA PRO A 324 8.02 -26.08 6.58
C PRO A 324 8.94 -24.84 6.70
N ASP A 325 10.25 -25.06 6.60
CA ASP A 325 11.22 -23.98 6.59
C ASP A 325 11.03 -23.08 5.33
N GLY A 326 11.20 -21.79 5.51
CA GLY A 326 11.08 -20.80 4.41
C GLY A 326 9.65 -20.61 3.87
N VAL A 327 8.63 -21.15 4.53
CA VAL A 327 7.22 -21.02 4.16
C VAL A 327 6.46 -20.28 5.25
N PHE A 328 5.64 -19.31 4.87
CA PHE A 328 4.78 -18.60 5.80
C PHE A 328 3.65 -19.51 6.31
N GLY A 329 3.78 -20.02 7.53
CA GLY A 329 2.89 -21.02 8.10
C GLY A 329 1.41 -20.66 8.05
N ALA A 330 1.03 -19.45 8.47
CA ALA A 330 -0.37 -18.98 8.44
C ALA A 330 -0.94 -18.98 7.01
N ASN A 331 -0.13 -18.58 6.02
CA ASN A 331 -0.54 -18.57 4.61
C ASN A 331 -0.74 -19.98 4.08
N LEU A 332 0.14 -20.93 4.46
CA LEU A 332 0.02 -22.33 4.09
C LEU A 332 -1.21 -22.97 4.77
N ALA A 333 -1.43 -22.69 6.05
CA ALA A 333 -2.60 -23.19 6.77
C ALA A 333 -3.91 -22.77 6.07
N VAL A 334 -4.01 -21.47 5.70
CA VAL A 334 -5.17 -20.97 4.94
C VAL A 334 -5.28 -21.62 3.57
N ALA A 335 -4.17 -21.80 2.84
CA ALA A 335 -4.20 -22.43 1.53
C ALA A 335 -4.66 -23.90 1.59
N LEU A 336 -4.23 -24.65 2.60
CA LEU A 336 -4.70 -26.02 2.85
C LEU A 336 -6.17 -26.04 3.30
N GLY A 337 -6.60 -25.09 4.12
CA GLY A 337 -8.01 -24.91 4.48
C GLY A 337 -8.90 -24.66 3.26
N VAL A 338 -8.42 -23.87 2.28
CA VAL A 338 -9.12 -23.65 1.00
C VAL A 338 -9.22 -24.96 0.20
N CYS A 339 -8.17 -25.81 0.19
CA CYS A 339 -8.26 -27.12 -0.44
C CYS A 339 -9.36 -27.99 0.20
N VAL A 340 -9.46 -28.00 1.53
CA VAL A 340 -10.52 -28.72 2.27
C VAL A 340 -11.90 -28.14 1.93
N ALA A 341 -12.05 -26.82 1.91
CA ALA A 341 -13.29 -26.13 1.54
C ALA A 341 -13.77 -26.50 0.12
N LEU A 342 -12.82 -26.70 -0.80
CA LEU A 342 -13.10 -27.16 -2.18
C LEU A 342 -13.23 -28.69 -2.30
N ARG A 343 -13.27 -29.40 -1.17
CA ARG A 343 -13.38 -30.86 -1.11
C ARG A 343 -12.24 -31.62 -1.80
N ILE A 344 -11.04 -31.04 -1.77
CA ILE A 344 -9.81 -31.66 -2.29
C ILE A 344 -9.09 -32.31 -1.11
N PRO A 345 -8.84 -33.64 -1.17
CA PRO A 345 -8.12 -34.34 -0.11
C PRO A 345 -6.71 -33.75 0.07
N LEU A 346 -6.31 -33.56 1.32
CA LEU A 346 -4.96 -32.99 1.62
C LEU A 346 -3.83 -33.89 1.11
N VAL A 347 -4.06 -35.23 1.02
CA VAL A 347 -3.10 -36.15 0.47
C VAL A 347 -2.75 -35.88 -1.00
N ASP A 348 -3.70 -35.34 -1.77
CA ASP A 348 -3.50 -35.03 -3.19
C ASP A 348 -2.63 -33.78 -3.41
N VAL A 349 -2.54 -32.92 -2.40
CA VAL A 349 -1.75 -31.68 -2.44
C VAL A 349 -0.48 -31.73 -1.58
N ALA A 350 -0.34 -32.74 -0.74
CA ALA A 350 0.78 -32.87 0.21
C ALA A 350 2.16 -32.83 -0.47
N GLY A 351 2.32 -33.50 -1.62
CA GLY A 351 3.58 -33.50 -2.37
C GLY A 351 4.00 -32.10 -2.88
N ARG A 352 3.04 -31.18 -3.01
CA ARG A 352 3.30 -29.81 -3.51
C ARG A 352 3.63 -28.82 -2.39
N THR A 353 3.48 -29.20 -1.14
CA THR A 353 3.84 -28.34 0.01
C THR A 353 5.36 -28.22 0.20
N ALA A 354 6.14 -29.14 -0.38
CA ALA A 354 7.60 -29.08 -0.32
C ALA A 354 8.21 -28.07 -1.32
N ASP A 355 7.45 -27.64 -2.33
CA ASP A 355 7.91 -26.75 -3.39
C ASP A 355 6.99 -25.51 -3.49
N MET A 356 6.78 -24.83 -2.36
CA MET A 356 5.93 -23.65 -2.31
C MET A 356 6.60 -22.46 -3.00
N PRO A 357 5.88 -21.71 -3.87
CA PRO A 357 6.46 -20.60 -4.59
C PRO A 357 6.83 -19.46 -3.66
N GLY A 358 8.03 -18.89 -3.83
CA GLY A 358 8.38 -17.59 -3.24
C GLY A 358 7.48 -16.49 -3.80
N THR A 359 7.36 -15.39 -3.08
CA THR A 359 6.68 -14.20 -3.56
C THR A 359 7.73 -13.10 -3.75
N GLU A 360 7.84 -12.55 -4.95
CA GLU A 360 8.76 -11.45 -5.26
C GLU A 360 8.58 -10.28 -4.27
N HIS A 361 9.69 -9.68 -3.87
CA HIS A 361 9.75 -8.56 -2.91
C HIS A 361 9.13 -8.87 -1.52
N ARG A 362 9.04 -10.15 -1.14
CA ARG A 362 8.61 -10.60 0.18
C ARG A 362 9.59 -11.63 0.70
N GLN A 363 10.62 -11.15 1.41
CA GLN A 363 11.75 -11.94 1.91
C GLN A 363 12.38 -12.81 0.80
N SER A 364 12.43 -12.30 -0.43
CA SER A 364 13.09 -13.00 -1.52
C SER A 364 14.61 -12.85 -1.43
N ARG A 365 15.34 -13.97 -1.59
CA ARG A 365 16.80 -14.00 -1.49
C ARG A 365 17.43 -13.88 -2.86
N VAL A 366 18.38 -12.94 -2.99
CA VAL A 366 19.15 -12.73 -4.23
C VAL A 366 20.61 -12.49 -3.88
N THR A 367 21.52 -12.97 -4.70
CA THR A 367 22.94 -12.64 -4.56
C THR A 367 23.22 -11.30 -5.23
N GLY A 368 23.71 -10.33 -4.49
CA GLY A 368 24.13 -9.04 -5.00
C GLY A 368 25.41 -9.11 -5.86
N ALA A 369 25.62 -8.11 -6.71
CA ALA A 369 26.81 -8.04 -7.57
C ALA A 369 28.15 -8.03 -6.80
N GLY A 370 28.15 -7.64 -5.52
CA GLY A 370 29.30 -7.71 -4.62
C GLY A 370 29.49 -9.04 -3.92
N GLY A 371 28.68 -10.07 -4.21
CA GLY A 371 28.76 -11.39 -3.58
C GLY A 371 28.09 -11.50 -2.20
N PHE A 372 27.45 -10.43 -1.71
CA PHE A 372 26.64 -10.44 -0.49
C PHE A 372 25.22 -10.94 -0.76
N THR A 373 24.56 -11.44 0.27
CA THR A 373 23.16 -11.88 0.18
C THR A 373 22.21 -10.71 0.38
N ILE A 374 21.23 -10.55 -0.51
CA ILE A 374 20.16 -9.57 -0.39
C ILE A 374 18.88 -10.31 0.03
N ILE A 375 18.26 -9.85 1.11
CA ILE A 375 16.89 -10.18 1.46
C ILE A 375 16.02 -8.99 1.04
N ASP A 376 15.17 -9.20 0.04
CA ASP A 376 14.28 -8.17 -0.49
C ASP A 376 12.89 -8.34 0.13
N ASP A 377 12.56 -7.46 1.08
CA ASP A 377 11.23 -7.33 1.72
C ASP A 377 10.67 -5.92 1.51
N THR A 378 10.84 -5.40 0.30
CA THR A 378 10.50 -4.01 -0.04
C THR A 378 9.02 -3.78 -0.31
N PHE A 379 8.19 -4.82 -0.39
CA PHE A 379 6.79 -4.67 -0.73
C PHE A 379 5.89 -4.58 0.50
N ASN A 380 5.42 -3.37 0.82
CA ASN A 380 4.36 -3.11 1.80
C ASN A 380 4.62 -3.71 3.19
N SER A 381 5.66 -3.21 3.85
CA SER A 381 6.10 -3.68 5.15
C SER A 381 5.07 -3.51 6.27
N ASN A 382 5.15 -4.39 7.23
CA ASN A 382 4.30 -4.41 8.41
C ASN A 382 5.09 -4.96 9.62
N PRO A 383 4.66 -4.68 10.87
CA PRO A 383 5.45 -5.04 12.05
C PRO A 383 5.79 -6.53 12.17
N ASP A 384 4.89 -7.44 11.81
CA ASP A 384 5.13 -8.88 11.92
C ASP A 384 6.05 -9.39 10.81
N GLY A 385 5.85 -8.91 9.58
CA GLY A 385 6.73 -9.20 8.45
C GLY A 385 8.15 -8.70 8.69
N ALA A 386 8.28 -7.47 9.16
CA ALA A 386 9.58 -6.86 9.49
C ALA A 386 10.34 -7.63 10.59
N ARG A 387 9.64 -8.09 11.64
CA ARG A 387 10.24 -8.98 12.66
C ARG A 387 10.66 -10.34 12.08
N SER A 388 9.89 -10.89 11.14
CA SER A 388 10.24 -12.13 10.44
C SER A 388 11.48 -11.93 9.56
N ALA A 389 11.56 -10.82 8.82
CA ALA A 389 12.70 -10.51 7.96
C ALA A 389 13.99 -10.30 8.75
N LEU A 390 13.91 -9.70 9.95
CA LEU A 390 15.08 -9.59 10.85
C LEU A 390 15.59 -10.95 11.34
N ARG A 391 14.69 -11.90 11.62
CA ARG A 391 15.09 -13.28 11.98
C ARG A 391 15.76 -13.97 10.80
N GLU A 392 15.20 -13.84 9.63
CA GLU A 392 15.78 -14.39 8.39
C GLU A 392 17.17 -13.79 8.11
N LEU A 393 17.37 -12.49 8.33
CA LEU A 393 18.69 -11.86 8.20
C LEU A 393 19.70 -12.53 9.14
N ALA A 394 19.34 -12.80 10.39
CA ALA A 394 20.20 -13.45 11.36
C ALA A 394 20.55 -14.89 10.94
N ASP A 395 19.62 -15.63 10.34
CA ASP A 395 19.84 -17.01 9.89
C ASP A 395 20.73 -17.08 8.64
N VAL A 396 20.71 -16.06 7.79
CA VAL A 396 21.45 -16.02 6.52
C VAL A 396 22.89 -15.57 6.67
N VAL A 397 23.19 -14.77 7.70
CA VAL A 397 24.55 -14.27 7.93
C VAL A 397 25.45 -15.38 8.47
N ALA A 398 26.28 -15.95 7.60
CA ALA A 398 27.22 -17.02 7.93
C ALA A 398 28.61 -16.47 8.37
N GLY A 399 28.61 -15.65 9.44
CA GLY A 399 29.87 -15.09 10.00
C GLY A 399 30.37 -13.80 9.33
N GLY A 400 29.62 -13.25 8.38
CA GLY A 400 29.83 -11.93 7.79
C GLY A 400 29.12 -10.83 8.58
N ARG A 401 29.07 -9.62 8.01
CA ARG A 401 28.36 -8.47 8.55
C ARG A 401 26.91 -8.43 8.05
N SER A 402 26.04 -7.90 8.88
CA SER A 402 24.61 -7.72 8.57
C SER A 402 24.24 -6.25 8.50
N ALA A 403 23.42 -5.88 7.52
CA ALA A 403 22.89 -4.55 7.38
C ALA A 403 21.36 -4.57 7.21
N VAL A 404 20.68 -3.59 7.79
CA VAL A 404 19.27 -3.31 7.56
C VAL A 404 19.13 -1.95 6.90
N VAL A 405 18.48 -1.89 5.75
CA VAL A 405 18.18 -0.65 5.02
C VAL A 405 16.68 -0.43 5.06
N THR A 406 16.22 0.68 5.66
CA THR A 406 14.79 0.93 5.83
C THR A 406 14.43 2.41 5.86
N PRO A 407 13.31 2.81 5.21
CA PRO A 407 12.63 4.08 5.45
C PRO A 407 11.59 4.00 6.57
N GLY A 408 11.45 2.81 7.19
CA GLY A 408 10.40 2.49 8.15
C GLY A 408 9.03 2.22 7.52
N MET A 409 8.06 1.92 8.38
CA MET A 409 6.70 1.55 8.02
C MET A 409 5.77 2.76 8.07
N VAL A 410 4.76 2.80 7.20
CA VAL A 410 3.76 3.86 7.11
C VAL A 410 2.33 3.32 7.22
N GLU A 411 1.34 4.21 7.28
CA GLU A 411 -0.10 3.88 7.38
C GLU A 411 -0.51 3.18 8.69
N LEU A 412 0.33 3.24 9.71
CA LEU A 412 0.07 2.63 11.02
C LEU A 412 -0.68 3.56 12.00
N GLY A 413 -1.12 4.74 11.55
CA GLY A 413 -1.84 5.71 12.35
C GLY A 413 -1.06 6.13 13.60
N GLU A 414 -1.73 6.20 14.76
CA GLU A 414 -1.09 6.57 16.03
C GLU A 414 0.02 5.60 16.48
N ARG A 415 0.05 4.38 15.95
CA ARG A 415 1.07 3.38 16.25
C ARG A 415 2.34 3.52 15.41
N GLN A 416 2.34 4.37 14.39
CA GLN A 416 3.44 4.43 13.42
C GLN A 416 4.79 4.74 14.10
N GLU A 417 4.79 5.69 15.01
CA GLU A 417 6.00 6.08 15.73
C GLU A 417 6.53 4.94 16.61
N ILE A 418 5.68 4.32 17.42
CA ILE A 418 6.03 3.24 18.34
C ILE A 418 6.50 1.99 17.59
N GLU A 419 5.81 1.58 16.52
CA GLU A 419 6.19 0.40 15.74
C GLU A 419 7.54 0.58 15.02
N ASN A 420 7.82 1.79 14.51
CA ASN A 420 9.10 2.08 13.89
C ASN A 420 10.25 2.16 14.92
N GLU A 421 9.98 2.67 16.12
CA GLU A 421 10.92 2.70 17.22
C GLU A 421 11.26 1.27 17.70
N ASP A 422 10.24 0.42 17.88
CA ASP A 422 10.40 -0.99 18.23
C ASP A 422 11.15 -1.79 17.17
N PHE A 423 10.84 -1.56 15.89
CA PHE A 423 11.55 -2.19 14.78
C PHE A 423 13.03 -1.79 14.78
N ALA A 424 13.34 -0.50 14.90
CA ALA A 424 14.71 -0.01 14.92
C ALA A 424 15.49 -0.55 16.11
N ARG A 425 14.86 -0.69 17.28
CA ARG A 425 15.44 -1.30 18.47
C ARG A 425 15.85 -2.76 18.21
N LEU A 426 14.98 -3.54 17.57
CA LEU A 426 15.26 -4.93 17.22
C LEU A 426 16.36 -5.02 16.15
N ALA A 427 16.28 -4.19 15.11
CA ALA A 427 17.29 -4.14 14.05
C ALA A 427 18.66 -3.78 14.60
N ALA A 428 18.73 -2.73 15.44
CA ALA A 428 20.00 -2.29 16.05
C ALA A 428 20.56 -3.26 17.10
N ALA A 429 19.73 -4.11 17.70
CA ALA A 429 20.20 -5.17 18.58
C ALA A 429 20.71 -6.39 17.80
N GLY A 430 20.16 -6.68 16.62
CA GLY A 430 20.47 -7.87 15.82
C GLY A 430 21.52 -7.65 14.74
N ALA A 431 21.49 -6.51 14.04
CA ALA A 431 22.38 -6.23 12.91
C ALA A 431 23.64 -5.43 13.31
N ASP A 432 24.64 -5.40 12.40
CA ASP A 432 25.86 -4.61 12.55
C ASP A 432 25.67 -3.18 12.04
N HIS A 433 24.81 -2.99 11.03
CA HIS A 433 24.52 -1.70 10.43
C HIS A 433 23.01 -1.48 10.28
N LEU A 434 22.57 -0.23 10.55
CA LEU A 434 21.22 0.25 10.27
C LEU A 434 21.32 1.49 9.39
N VAL A 435 20.83 1.40 8.14
CA VAL A 435 20.79 2.51 7.19
C VAL A 435 19.37 3.05 7.13
N VAL A 436 19.17 4.24 7.71
CA VAL A 436 17.89 4.94 7.77
C VAL A 436 17.71 5.80 6.52
N VAL A 437 16.65 5.54 5.74
CA VAL A 437 16.40 6.20 4.47
C VAL A 437 15.29 7.25 4.59
N GLY A 438 15.49 8.42 3.98
CA GLY A 438 14.46 9.45 3.89
C GLY A 438 14.21 10.19 5.21
N ARG A 439 13.00 10.77 5.36
CA ARG A 439 12.65 11.64 6.50
C ARG A 439 11.42 11.18 7.27
N THR A 440 10.51 10.43 6.62
CA THR A 440 9.17 10.10 7.14
C THR A 440 9.19 9.49 8.54
N ASN A 441 10.07 8.51 8.79
CA ASN A 441 10.16 7.83 10.08
C ASN A 441 11.52 8.01 10.77
N ARG A 442 12.36 8.94 10.26
CA ARG A 442 13.76 9.11 10.70
C ARG A 442 13.90 9.26 12.22
N GLU A 443 13.08 10.10 12.84
CA GLU A 443 13.18 10.36 14.27
C GLU A 443 12.86 9.13 15.11
N ALA A 444 11.81 8.39 14.77
CA ALA A 444 11.44 7.16 15.46
C ALA A 444 12.53 6.08 15.32
N LEU A 445 13.04 5.90 14.09
CA LEU A 445 14.10 4.94 13.81
C LEU A 445 15.41 5.28 14.57
N LEU A 446 15.76 6.55 14.65
CA LEU A 446 16.94 7.00 15.42
C LEU A 446 16.74 6.82 16.93
N ARG A 447 15.56 7.11 17.48
CA ARG A 447 15.29 6.86 18.91
C ARG A 447 15.38 5.39 19.25
N GLY A 448 14.75 4.52 18.44
CA GLY A 448 14.75 3.08 18.66
C GLY A 448 16.15 2.47 18.59
N SER A 449 17.00 2.98 17.71
CA SER A 449 18.37 2.46 17.52
C SER A 449 19.40 2.98 18.53
N ALA A 450 19.09 4.01 19.32
CA ALA A 450 20.06 4.75 20.14
C ALA A 450 20.86 3.89 21.14
N ASN A 451 20.28 2.78 21.63
CA ASN A 451 20.92 1.89 22.62
C ASN A 451 21.33 0.53 22.02
N GLY A 452 21.26 0.39 20.67
CA GLY A 452 21.65 -0.84 19.98
C GLY A 452 23.17 -0.90 19.70
N LYS A 453 23.64 -2.05 19.22
CA LYS A 453 25.04 -2.25 18.80
C LYS A 453 25.33 -1.77 17.38
N ALA A 454 24.28 -1.61 16.53
CA ALA A 454 24.44 -1.28 15.14
C ALA A 454 25.04 0.11 14.92
N SER A 455 25.94 0.22 13.95
CA SER A 455 26.34 1.52 13.41
C SER A 455 25.20 2.11 12.58
N VAL A 456 24.72 3.29 12.97
CA VAL A 456 23.58 3.94 12.31
C VAL A 456 24.07 4.96 11.29
N THR A 457 23.63 4.80 10.04
CA THR A 457 23.87 5.74 8.93
C THR A 457 22.55 6.31 8.44
N VAL A 458 22.49 7.62 8.22
CA VAL A 458 21.29 8.29 7.67
C VAL A 458 21.58 8.72 6.25
N VAL A 459 20.70 8.36 5.32
CA VAL A 459 20.79 8.75 3.91
C VAL A 459 19.48 9.40 3.45
N ASP A 460 19.57 10.29 2.47
CA ASP A 460 18.40 11.06 2.03
C ASP A 460 17.57 10.33 0.95
N SER A 461 18.14 9.31 0.29
CA SER A 461 17.45 8.59 -0.77
C SER A 461 17.84 7.12 -0.82
N ARG A 462 17.00 6.33 -1.52
CA ARG A 462 17.25 4.92 -1.81
C ARG A 462 18.55 4.71 -2.58
N GLU A 463 18.85 5.57 -3.54
CA GLU A 463 20.06 5.50 -4.36
C GLU A 463 21.31 5.58 -3.48
N HIS A 464 21.35 6.53 -2.54
CA HIS A 464 22.45 6.64 -1.56
C HIS A 464 22.54 5.42 -0.63
N ALA A 465 21.41 4.80 -0.28
CA ALA A 465 21.43 3.57 0.50
C ALA A 465 22.03 2.40 -0.29
N VAL A 466 21.70 2.29 -1.58
CA VAL A 466 22.26 1.27 -2.48
C VAL A 466 23.77 1.49 -2.69
N GLU A 467 24.22 2.74 -2.84
CA GLU A 467 25.64 3.08 -2.91
C GLU A 467 26.35 2.69 -1.62
N TRP A 468 25.79 3.06 -0.45
CA TRP A 468 26.35 2.68 0.84
C TRP A 468 26.51 1.16 0.97
N VAL A 469 25.50 0.38 0.59
CA VAL A 469 25.56 -1.10 0.64
C VAL A 469 26.68 -1.63 -0.26
N ARG A 470 26.82 -1.11 -1.48
CA ARG A 470 27.87 -1.53 -2.42
C ARG A 470 29.29 -1.23 -1.93
N GLU A 471 29.46 -0.14 -1.19
CA GLU A 471 30.76 0.30 -0.67
C GLU A 471 31.17 -0.42 0.62
N ASN A 472 30.18 -0.88 1.40
CA ASN A 472 30.42 -1.38 2.75
C ASN A 472 30.24 -2.89 2.90
N LEU A 473 29.53 -3.58 1.99
CA LEU A 473 29.27 -5.02 2.07
C LEU A 473 29.98 -5.79 0.96
N GLY A 474 30.41 -7.03 1.29
CA GLY A 474 31.10 -7.93 0.39
C GLY A 474 30.68 -9.40 0.55
N PRO A 475 31.43 -10.35 -0.03
CA PRO A 475 31.11 -11.77 0.06
C PRO A 475 31.00 -12.27 1.50
N GLY A 476 29.92 -12.99 1.80
CA GLY A 476 29.60 -13.50 3.14
C GLY A 476 28.76 -12.55 4.00
N ASP A 477 28.64 -11.27 3.60
CA ASP A 477 27.76 -10.30 4.25
C ASP A 477 26.30 -10.48 3.77
N ALA A 478 25.34 -9.92 4.51
CA ALA A 478 23.93 -9.91 4.12
C ALA A 478 23.27 -8.54 4.38
N VAL A 479 22.35 -8.17 3.52
CA VAL A 479 21.53 -6.96 3.68
C VAL A 479 20.06 -7.29 3.57
N LEU A 480 19.26 -6.75 4.51
CA LEU A 480 17.81 -6.72 4.44
C LEU A 480 17.39 -5.33 3.93
N TYR A 481 16.75 -5.30 2.77
CA TYR A 481 15.97 -4.14 2.35
C TYR A 481 14.55 -4.32 2.86
N GLU A 482 14.24 -3.59 3.92
CA GLU A 482 12.95 -3.64 4.60
C GLU A 482 12.16 -2.40 4.23
N ASN A 483 11.06 -2.59 3.53
CA ASN A 483 10.19 -1.58 2.95
C ASN A 483 10.86 -0.71 1.86
N ASP A 484 10.03 -0.15 1.00
CA ASP A 484 10.40 0.89 0.04
C ASP A 484 9.23 1.86 -0.08
N LEU A 485 9.40 3.07 0.46
CA LEU A 485 8.34 4.06 0.39
C LEU A 485 8.27 4.66 -1.00
N PRO A 486 7.06 4.83 -1.54
CA PRO A 486 6.88 5.62 -2.74
C PRO A 486 7.45 7.03 -2.57
N ASP A 487 8.06 7.56 -3.61
CA ASP A 487 8.76 8.86 -3.62
C ASP A 487 7.86 10.10 -3.43
N HIS A 488 6.57 9.91 -3.17
CA HIS A 488 5.67 10.97 -2.71
C HIS A 488 5.55 11.04 -1.18
N TYR A 489 6.16 10.09 -0.45
CA TYR A 489 6.42 10.24 0.98
C TYR A 489 7.67 11.11 1.18
N PRO A 490 7.67 11.99 2.20
CA PRO A 490 8.81 12.85 2.48
C PRO A 490 10.03 12.13 3.03
#